data_4e9950624ec7f4cc476ffb4d29206da1
#
_entry.id   4e9950624ec7f4cc476ffb4d29206da1
#
_cell.length_a   1.000
_cell.length_b   1.000
_cell.length_c   1.000
_cell.angle_alpha   90.00
_cell.angle_beta   90.00
_cell.angle_gamma   90.00
#
_symmetry.space_group_name_H-M   'P 1'
#
loop_
_entity.id
_entity.type
_entity.pdbx_description
1 polymer ?
#
loop_
_entity_poly.entity_id
_entity_poly.type
_entity_poly.pdbx_seq_one_letter_code
_entity_poly.pdbx_strand_id
1 'polypeptide(L)'
;MTIDSLDGHDGFNPAKGHAGCGLFPALYAVAQDNKSISGQQFLLTLAIGYELACRAALAQHATVSDYHTSGAWVAVAIAGVASRMMKLSLEQTRHAMGIAEYHGPRSQMMRCIDHPTMLKDGSGWGALCGVSAARMAKAGFTGAPALTLQTKHWHDLGENWLITKQYFKPYPVCRWAQAPIAAVLDLKQTYDFSSRDVASVHITSFYEAVRLGQKKVTNTEEAQYSTSFPCAIALVHGDILPEHIADDALKDPEIQRLSSVLTISEDDHANLVFPGSRLARADITLKNGQVLSSTWFEPKWDASVPPTKKELTKKFRDYAIPVLGKTRTKEIYEAVFNLDRSDTQQLFRLISSQIQKPVANVS
;
A
#
# COMPACT_ATOMS: atom_id res chain seq x y z
N MET A 1 0.95 1.26 11.54
CA MET A 1 0.40 -0.11 11.66
C MET A 1 -1.03 -0.17 11.12
N THR A 2 -2.00 0.59 11.64
CA THR A 2 -3.43 0.49 11.26
C THR A 2 -3.68 0.59 9.75
N ILE A 3 -3.03 1.52 9.03
CA ILE A 3 -3.20 1.63 7.56
C ILE A 3 -2.54 0.45 6.83
N ASP A 4 -1.38 0.00 7.31
CA ASP A 4 -0.67 -1.16 6.75
C ASP A 4 -1.40 -2.49 6.98
N SER A 5 -2.33 -2.58 7.94
CA SER A 5 -3.04 -3.83 8.25
C SER A 5 -3.89 -4.33 7.07
N LEU A 6 -4.37 -3.41 6.22
CA LEU A 6 -5.04 -3.73 4.97
C LEU A 6 -4.21 -3.19 3.79
N ASP A 7 -3.67 -4.08 2.98
CA ASP A 7 -2.75 -3.74 1.87
C ASP A 7 -3.48 -3.15 0.64
N GLY A 8 -4.34 -2.16 0.88
CA GLY A 8 -5.18 -1.50 -0.13
C GLY A 8 -4.79 -0.05 -0.47
N HIS A 9 -3.66 0.40 0.03
CA HIS A 9 -3.16 1.78 -0.10
C HIS A 9 -2.46 2.05 -1.46
N ASP A 10 -2.06 3.29 -1.67
CA ASP A 10 -1.27 3.75 -2.82
C ASP A 10 0.19 3.29 -2.78
N GLY A 11 0.96 3.61 -3.81
CA GLY A 11 2.39 3.37 -3.84
C GLY A 11 3.11 3.98 -5.03
N PHE A 12 4.43 3.91 -4.99
CA PHE A 12 5.32 4.48 -5.98
C PHE A 12 6.18 3.37 -6.61
N ASN A 13 5.95 3.08 -7.90
CA ASN A 13 6.60 1.97 -8.61
C ASN A 13 8.12 1.98 -8.52
N PRO A 14 8.82 3.10 -8.76
CA PRO A 14 10.29 3.14 -8.71
C PRO A 14 10.88 2.83 -7.32
N ALA A 15 10.16 3.21 -6.26
CA ALA A 15 10.55 2.89 -4.89
C ALA A 15 10.13 1.48 -4.45
N LYS A 16 9.25 0.82 -5.22
CA LYS A 16 8.65 -0.47 -4.87
C LYS A 16 7.98 -0.47 -3.48
N GLY A 17 7.38 0.67 -3.09
CA GLY A 17 6.86 0.87 -1.73
C GLY A 17 5.84 2.00 -1.62
N HIS A 18 5.50 2.35 -0.38
CA HIS A 18 4.31 3.10 -0.01
C HIS A 18 4.64 4.27 0.91
N ALA A 19 4.35 5.51 0.48
CA ALA A 19 4.58 6.71 1.28
C ALA A 19 3.41 7.02 2.21
N GLY A 20 2.18 6.98 1.69
CA GLY A 20 0.98 7.46 2.36
C GLY A 20 0.65 6.73 3.65
N CYS A 21 0.87 5.40 3.71
CA CYS A 21 0.55 4.58 4.87
C CYS A 21 1.38 4.93 6.13
N GLY A 22 2.55 5.54 5.98
CA GLY A 22 3.33 6.07 7.09
C GLY A 22 3.10 7.57 7.33
N LEU A 23 3.00 8.35 6.25
CA LEU A 23 2.86 9.80 6.30
C LEU A 23 1.55 10.26 6.94
N PHE A 24 0.41 9.78 6.45
CA PHE A 24 -0.89 10.23 6.93
C PHE A 24 -1.06 10.02 8.44
N PRO A 25 -0.83 8.81 9.02
CA PRO A 25 -0.99 8.62 10.45
C PRO A 25 0.01 9.41 11.30
N ALA A 26 1.24 9.62 10.81
CA ALA A 26 2.21 10.46 11.49
C ALA A 26 1.77 11.93 11.55
N LEU A 27 1.33 12.48 10.42
CA LEU A 27 0.80 13.85 10.35
C LEU A 27 -0.47 14.02 11.17
N TYR A 28 -1.36 13.02 11.14
CA TYR A 28 -2.56 12.99 11.98
C TYR A 28 -2.20 13.07 13.46
N ALA A 29 -1.25 12.26 13.94
CA ALA A 29 -0.82 12.27 15.34
C ALA A 29 -0.19 13.63 15.74
N VAL A 30 0.67 14.19 14.89
CA VAL A 30 1.27 15.52 15.16
C VAL A 30 0.22 16.63 15.12
N ALA A 31 -0.76 16.55 14.23
CA ALA A 31 -1.83 17.54 14.11
C ALA A 31 -2.78 17.53 15.32
N GLN A 32 -2.95 16.40 16.00
CA GLN A 32 -3.74 16.34 17.23
C GLN A 32 -3.13 17.17 18.37
N ASP A 33 -1.79 17.26 18.43
CA ASP A 33 -1.09 18.11 19.39
C ASP A 33 -1.20 19.60 19.02
N ASN A 34 -1.54 19.94 17.76
CA ASN A 34 -1.61 21.29 17.23
C ASN A 34 -2.98 21.57 16.57
N LYS A 35 -3.97 21.92 17.39
CA LYS A 35 -5.36 22.16 16.96
C LYS A 35 -5.54 23.34 15.97
N SER A 36 -4.52 24.13 15.71
CA SER A 36 -4.59 25.30 14.82
C SER A 36 -4.23 25.00 13.35
N ILE A 37 -3.97 23.75 12.99
CA ILE A 37 -3.60 23.38 11.62
C ILE A 37 -4.85 23.38 10.74
N SER A 38 -4.87 24.25 9.71
CA SER A 38 -5.92 24.22 8.70
C SER A 38 -5.83 22.98 7.81
N GLY A 39 -6.95 22.57 7.22
CA GLY A 39 -6.96 21.46 6.27
C GLY A 39 -6.04 21.71 5.07
N GLN A 40 -5.98 22.94 4.57
CA GLN A 40 -5.05 23.31 3.49
C GLN A 40 -3.58 23.11 3.91
N GLN A 41 -3.18 23.53 5.12
CA GLN A 41 -1.83 23.31 5.64
C GLN A 41 -1.52 21.84 5.83
N PHE A 42 -2.50 21.05 6.28
CA PHE A 42 -2.37 19.60 6.41
C PHE A 42 -2.14 18.93 5.05
N LEU A 43 -2.97 19.24 4.04
CA LEU A 43 -2.86 18.70 2.67
C LEU A 43 -1.53 19.10 2.02
N LEU A 44 -1.11 20.37 2.15
CA LEU A 44 0.18 20.83 1.65
C LEU A 44 1.34 20.06 2.31
N THR A 45 1.28 19.87 3.63
CA THR A 45 2.33 19.15 4.36
C THR A 45 2.35 17.66 3.97
N LEU A 46 1.19 17.06 3.72
CA LEU A 46 1.09 15.70 3.20
C LEU A 46 1.71 15.58 1.81
N ALA A 47 1.42 16.50 0.89
CA ALA A 47 2.01 16.54 -0.45
C ALA A 47 3.54 16.68 -0.41
N ILE A 48 4.07 17.57 0.43
CA ILE A 48 5.51 17.69 0.68
C ILE A 48 6.08 16.38 1.22
N GLY A 49 5.35 15.71 2.13
CA GLY A 49 5.75 14.41 2.68
C GLY A 49 5.91 13.33 1.61
N TYR A 50 4.97 13.25 0.67
CA TYR A 50 5.10 12.33 -0.48
C TYR A 50 6.34 12.61 -1.31
N GLU A 51 6.61 13.90 -1.59
CA GLU A 51 7.78 14.32 -2.35
C GLU A 51 9.08 13.92 -1.64
N LEU A 52 9.18 14.22 -0.34
CA LEU A 52 10.33 13.84 0.48
C LEU A 52 10.51 12.32 0.53
N ALA A 53 9.42 11.57 0.74
CA ALA A 53 9.45 10.12 0.85
C ALA A 53 9.89 9.45 -0.46
N CYS A 54 9.30 9.83 -1.59
CA CYS A 54 9.64 9.26 -2.90
C CYS A 54 11.10 9.53 -3.28
N ARG A 55 11.61 10.75 -3.03
CA ARG A 55 13.01 11.12 -3.31
C ARG A 55 13.98 10.41 -2.38
N ALA A 56 13.68 10.33 -1.08
CA ALA A 56 14.48 9.56 -0.13
C ALA A 56 14.54 8.07 -0.50
N ALA A 57 13.42 7.50 -0.99
CA ALA A 57 13.38 6.12 -1.47
C ALA A 57 14.28 5.90 -2.70
N LEU A 58 14.20 6.77 -3.71
CA LEU A 58 15.07 6.70 -4.89
C LEU A 58 16.54 6.82 -4.50
N ALA A 59 16.87 7.77 -3.62
CA ALA A 59 18.22 7.98 -3.12
C ALA A 59 18.74 6.76 -2.36
N GLN A 60 17.94 6.19 -1.47
CA GLN A 60 18.32 5.00 -0.71
C GLN A 60 18.54 3.81 -1.63
N HIS A 61 17.60 3.49 -2.52
CA HIS A 61 17.71 2.33 -3.40
C HIS A 61 18.82 2.48 -4.46
N ALA A 62 19.29 3.70 -4.75
CA ALA A 62 20.45 3.94 -5.60
C ALA A 62 21.80 3.82 -4.88
N THR A 63 21.81 3.80 -3.55
CA THR A 63 23.04 3.86 -2.73
C THR A 63 23.27 2.64 -1.85
N VAL A 64 22.32 1.73 -1.76
CA VAL A 64 22.43 0.48 -1.00
C VAL A 64 22.08 -0.72 -1.87
N SER A 65 22.70 -1.87 -1.60
CA SER A 65 22.49 -3.09 -2.37
C SER A 65 21.15 -3.76 -2.12
N ASP A 66 20.62 -3.59 -0.92
CA ASP A 66 19.38 -4.24 -0.49
C ASP A 66 18.15 -3.39 -0.77
N TYR A 67 17.09 -4.03 -1.25
CA TYR A 67 15.77 -3.45 -1.34
C TYR A 67 15.11 -3.41 0.04
N HIS A 68 14.84 -2.20 0.55
CA HIS A 68 14.30 -1.97 1.89
C HIS A 68 12.79 -1.75 1.90
N THR A 69 12.15 -2.11 3.02
CA THR A 69 10.74 -1.79 3.30
C THR A 69 10.52 -0.29 3.36
N SER A 70 9.28 0.15 3.13
CA SER A 70 8.90 1.58 3.09
C SER A 70 9.24 2.34 4.36
N GLY A 71 9.19 1.68 5.51
CA GLY A 71 9.54 2.28 6.80
C GLY A 71 10.90 2.95 6.84
N ALA A 72 11.88 2.45 6.07
CA ALA A 72 13.24 2.95 6.04
C ALA A 72 13.35 4.40 5.55
N TRP A 73 12.74 4.70 4.40
CA TRP A 73 12.83 6.01 3.76
C TRP A 73 11.67 6.94 4.14
N VAL A 74 10.51 6.39 4.50
CA VAL A 74 9.38 7.17 5.03
C VAL A 74 9.75 7.83 6.36
N ALA A 75 10.58 7.20 7.19
CA ALA A 75 11.04 7.79 8.46
C ALA A 75 11.72 9.16 8.25
N VAL A 76 12.58 9.27 7.23
CA VAL A 76 13.29 10.54 6.89
C VAL A 76 12.29 11.62 6.46
N ALA A 77 11.34 11.27 5.60
CA ALA A 77 10.31 12.20 5.15
C ALA A 77 9.42 12.67 6.30
N ILE A 78 9.00 11.75 7.16
CA ILE A 78 8.16 12.06 8.33
C ILE A 78 8.90 12.99 9.30
N ALA A 79 10.20 12.79 9.54
CA ALA A 79 10.99 13.71 10.35
C ALA A 79 10.96 15.14 9.79
N GLY A 80 11.07 15.29 8.46
CA GLY A 80 10.98 16.59 7.78
C GLY A 80 9.61 17.25 7.93
N VAL A 81 8.52 16.54 7.63
CA VAL A 81 7.15 17.10 7.70
C VAL A 81 6.67 17.29 9.14
N ALA A 82 7.06 16.44 10.07
CA ALA A 82 6.79 16.62 11.50
C ALA A 82 7.51 17.86 12.03
N SER A 83 8.77 18.08 11.65
CA SER A 83 9.54 19.29 11.98
C SER A 83 8.84 20.55 11.47
N ARG A 84 8.36 20.54 10.22
CA ARG A 84 7.56 21.63 9.64
C ARG A 84 6.31 21.93 10.48
N MET A 85 5.54 20.90 10.83
CA MET A 85 4.31 21.06 11.63
C MET A 85 4.62 21.56 13.07
N MET A 86 5.75 21.15 13.64
CA MET A 86 6.22 21.60 14.95
C MET A 86 6.94 22.95 14.90
N LYS A 87 7.08 23.58 13.72
CA LYS A 87 7.75 24.86 13.47
C LYS A 87 9.21 24.86 13.94
N LEU A 88 9.94 23.78 13.70
CA LEU A 88 11.36 23.68 14.03
C LEU A 88 12.21 24.55 13.10
N SER A 89 13.39 24.98 13.58
CA SER A 89 14.36 25.67 12.75
C SER A 89 14.91 24.76 11.63
N LEU A 90 15.57 25.34 10.64
CA LEU A 90 16.23 24.58 9.57
C LEU A 90 17.29 23.62 10.14
N GLU A 91 18.05 24.08 11.13
CA GLU A 91 19.07 23.27 11.81
C GLU A 91 18.45 22.09 12.55
N GLN A 92 17.42 22.33 13.37
CA GLN A 92 16.67 21.26 14.04
C GLN A 92 16.05 20.26 13.05
N THR A 93 15.53 20.75 11.92
CA THR A 93 14.97 19.88 10.87
C THR A 93 16.05 18.99 10.25
N ARG A 94 17.25 19.54 9.99
CA ARG A 94 18.39 18.74 9.51
C ARG A 94 18.79 17.66 10.52
N HIS A 95 18.85 17.99 11.80
CA HIS A 95 19.11 17.00 12.84
C HIS A 95 18.01 15.94 12.90
N ALA A 96 16.74 16.33 12.86
CA ALA A 96 15.62 15.38 12.86
C ALA A 96 15.70 14.38 11.71
N MET A 97 15.94 14.85 10.48
CA MET A 97 16.04 13.99 9.32
C MET A 97 17.26 13.06 9.41
N GLY A 98 18.39 13.53 9.91
CA GLY A 98 19.57 12.72 10.14
C GLY A 98 19.39 11.67 11.24
N ILE A 99 18.72 12.00 12.35
CA ILE A 99 18.34 11.03 13.40
C ILE A 99 17.44 9.95 12.82
N ALA A 100 16.42 10.33 12.02
CA ALA A 100 15.50 9.39 11.42
C ALA A 100 16.17 8.46 10.41
N GLU A 101 17.12 8.95 9.61
CA GLU A 101 17.89 8.11 8.70
C GLU A 101 18.78 7.11 9.44
N TYR A 102 19.42 7.55 10.51
CA TYR A 102 20.34 6.72 11.29
C TYR A 102 19.61 5.59 12.04
N HIS A 103 18.45 5.89 12.64
CA HIS A 103 17.66 4.99 13.45
C HIS A 103 16.46 4.37 12.72
N GLY A 104 16.22 4.72 11.47
CA GLY A 104 15.10 4.22 10.68
C GLY A 104 15.13 2.69 10.53
N PRO A 105 13.96 2.04 10.40
CA PRO A 105 13.88 0.59 10.29
C PRO A 105 14.39 0.13 8.93
N ARG A 106 15.67 -0.16 8.82
CA ARG A 106 16.32 -0.65 7.58
C ARG A 106 16.11 -2.14 7.39
N SER A 107 14.87 -2.56 7.27
CA SER A 107 14.50 -3.95 7.03
C SER A 107 14.48 -4.27 5.54
N GLN A 108 15.06 -5.42 5.17
CA GLN A 108 15.04 -5.92 3.80
C GLN A 108 13.61 -6.31 3.41
N MET A 109 13.12 -5.82 2.27
CA MET A 109 11.74 -6.05 1.84
C MET A 109 11.43 -7.52 1.61
N MET A 110 12.37 -8.29 1.06
CA MET A 110 12.13 -9.71 0.78
C MET A 110 11.87 -10.54 2.04
N ARG A 111 12.28 -10.08 3.23
CA ARG A 111 11.89 -10.72 4.50
C ARG A 111 10.40 -10.63 4.78
N CYS A 112 9.77 -9.50 4.41
CA CYS A 112 8.31 -9.33 4.52
C CYS A 112 7.58 -10.26 3.53
N ILE A 113 8.13 -10.44 2.33
CA ILE A 113 7.57 -11.31 1.29
C ILE A 113 7.68 -12.79 1.68
N ASP A 114 8.88 -13.21 2.13
CA ASP A 114 9.14 -14.60 2.49
C ASP A 114 8.45 -15.02 3.80
N HIS A 115 8.23 -14.05 4.71
CA HIS A 115 7.64 -14.23 6.03
C HIS A 115 6.58 -13.16 6.31
N PRO A 116 5.40 -13.23 5.67
CA PRO A 116 4.31 -12.28 5.91
C PRO A 116 3.87 -12.31 7.38
N THR A 117 3.91 -11.16 8.03
CA THR A 117 3.53 -10.97 9.44
C THR A 117 2.90 -9.59 9.65
N MET A 118 2.40 -9.31 10.84
CA MET A 118 1.88 -7.98 11.23
C MET A 118 2.91 -6.85 11.13
N LEU A 119 4.21 -7.14 10.92
CA LEU A 119 5.24 -6.14 10.66
C LEU A 119 5.02 -5.42 9.33
N LYS A 120 4.46 -6.13 8.34
CA LYS A 120 4.18 -5.59 7.01
C LYS A 120 5.40 -4.86 6.43
N ASP A 121 5.17 -3.71 5.83
CA ASP A 121 6.19 -2.88 5.15
C ASP A 121 6.96 -1.95 6.12
N GLY A 122 6.79 -2.14 7.43
CA GLY A 122 7.50 -1.39 8.47
C GLY A 122 7.11 0.09 8.58
N SER A 123 6.06 0.54 7.89
CA SER A 123 5.65 1.94 7.83
C SER A 123 5.28 2.51 9.19
N GLY A 124 4.68 1.70 10.07
CA GLY A 124 4.35 2.11 11.44
C GLY A 124 5.58 2.44 12.28
N TRP A 125 6.66 1.66 12.16
CA TRP A 125 7.94 1.95 12.83
C TRP A 125 8.65 3.13 12.18
N GLY A 126 8.56 3.29 10.85
CA GLY A 126 9.05 4.48 10.16
C GLY A 126 8.36 5.75 10.65
N ALA A 127 7.03 5.70 10.83
CA ALA A 127 6.25 6.80 11.39
C ALA A 127 6.67 7.15 12.82
N LEU A 128 6.80 6.15 13.69
CA LEU A 128 7.28 6.32 15.06
C LEU A 128 8.68 6.95 15.09
N CYS A 129 9.61 6.42 14.30
CA CYS A 129 10.98 6.92 14.21
C CYS A 129 11.02 8.38 13.76
N GLY A 130 10.32 8.72 12.67
CA GLY A 130 10.31 10.09 12.12
C GLY A 130 9.74 11.13 13.08
N VAL A 131 8.59 10.85 13.71
CA VAL A 131 8.00 11.75 14.72
C VAL A 131 8.89 11.88 15.95
N SER A 132 9.45 10.76 16.44
CA SER A 132 10.37 10.76 17.57
C SER A 132 11.62 11.57 17.28
N ALA A 133 12.20 11.42 16.09
CA ALA A 133 13.36 12.17 15.64
C ALA A 133 13.11 13.70 15.66
N ALA A 134 11.93 14.13 15.15
CA ALA A 134 11.54 15.54 15.20
C ALA A 134 11.39 16.05 16.65
N ARG A 135 10.80 15.27 17.54
CA ARG A 135 10.68 15.60 18.98
C ARG A 135 12.04 15.67 19.68
N MET A 136 12.95 14.73 19.37
CA MET A 136 14.32 14.73 19.90
C MET A 136 15.09 15.96 19.45
N ALA A 137 15.04 16.30 18.17
CA ALA A 137 15.70 17.50 17.63
C ALA A 137 15.11 18.80 18.21
N LYS A 138 13.78 18.83 18.45
CA LYS A 138 13.13 19.94 19.16
C LYS A 138 13.69 20.13 20.57
N ALA A 139 14.04 19.05 21.26
CA ALA A 139 14.64 19.06 22.59
C ALA A 139 16.15 19.31 22.59
N GLY A 140 16.77 19.56 21.42
CA GLY A 140 18.20 19.87 21.30
C GLY A 140 19.10 18.66 21.04
N PHE A 141 18.53 17.47 20.79
CA PHE A 141 19.33 16.31 20.38
C PHE A 141 19.84 16.50 18.95
N THR A 142 21.12 16.19 18.72
CA THR A 142 21.77 16.37 17.41
C THR A 142 21.90 15.04 16.67
N GLY A 143 21.79 15.08 15.33
CA GLY A 143 21.96 13.93 14.44
C GLY A 143 23.01 14.20 13.37
N ALA A 144 23.61 13.13 12.83
CA ALA A 144 24.45 13.22 11.64
C ALA A 144 23.63 13.71 10.44
N PRO A 145 24.25 14.32 9.41
CA PRO A 145 23.55 14.68 8.18
C PRO A 145 22.89 13.45 7.51
N ALA A 146 21.67 13.60 7.02
CA ALA A 146 21.00 12.56 6.24
C ALA A 146 21.63 12.44 4.84
N LEU A 147 22.29 11.34 4.55
CA LEU A 147 23.02 11.13 3.29
C LEU A 147 22.07 10.97 2.09
N THR A 148 20.89 10.44 2.29
CA THR A 148 19.86 10.34 1.23
C THR A 148 19.42 11.72 0.72
N LEU A 149 19.59 12.80 1.50
CA LEU A 149 19.30 14.15 1.07
C LEU A 149 20.41 14.80 0.22
N GLN A 150 21.59 14.17 0.11
CA GLN A 150 22.75 14.69 -0.59
C GLN A 150 22.93 14.09 -2.01
N THR A 151 21.89 13.49 -2.55
CA THR A 151 21.94 12.80 -3.85
C THR A 151 21.33 13.64 -4.97
N LYS A 152 21.60 13.24 -6.23
CA LYS A 152 21.05 13.88 -7.43
C LYS A 152 19.50 13.84 -7.52
N HIS A 153 18.86 12.99 -6.76
CA HIS A 153 17.39 12.83 -6.77
C HIS A 153 16.62 14.04 -6.23
N TRP A 154 17.33 15.09 -5.78
CA TRP A 154 16.74 16.33 -5.28
C TRP A 154 16.89 17.52 -6.24
N HIS A 155 17.60 17.37 -7.38
CA HIS A 155 17.96 18.48 -8.26
C HIS A 155 16.74 19.12 -8.94
N ASP A 156 15.70 18.34 -9.24
CA ASP A 156 14.46 18.76 -9.88
C ASP A 156 13.30 18.97 -8.89
N LEU A 157 13.62 19.18 -7.60
CA LEU A 157 12.62 19.45 -6.56
C LEU A 157 11.91 20.79 -6.85
N GLY A 158 10.58 20.74 -6.90
CA GLY A 158 9.73 21.89 -7.25
C GLY A 158 9.36 21.95 -8.75
N GLU A 159 10.05 21.23 -9.63
CA GLU A 159 9.77 21.13 -11.06
C GLU A 159 9.01 19.84 -11.40
N ASN A 160 9.49 18.71 -10.89
CA ASN A 160 8.91 17.39 -11.11
C ASN A 160 8.32 16.86 -9.79
N TRP A 161 7.00 16.72 -9.74
CA TRP A 161 6.27 16.30 -8.55
C TRP A 161 5.97 14.79 -8.56
N LEU A 162 6.71 14.02 -7.76
CA LEU A 162 6.61 12.56 -7.72
C LEU A 162 5.29 12.06 -7.08
N ILE A 163 4.59 12.89 -6.31
CA ILE A 163 3.26 12.57 -5.80
C ILE A 163 2.28 12.26 -6.95
N THR A 164 2.43 12.88 -8.11
CA THR A 164 1.58 12.63 -9.28
C THR A 164 1.84 11.28 -9.95
N LYS A 165 2.91 10.58 -9.55
CA LYS A 165 3.31 9.28 -10.09
C LYS A 165 2.95 8.11 -9.17
N GLN A 166 2.04 8.34 -8.22
CA GLN A 166 1.52 7.29 -7.36
C GLN A 166 0.53 6.42 -8.14
N TYR A 167 0.60 5.10 -7.93
CA TYR A 167 -0.46 4.18 -8.32
C TYR A 167 -1.44 3.97 -7.16
N PHE A 168 -2.62 3.49 -7.47
CA PHE A 168 -3.58 2.99 -6.50
C PHE A 168 -3.75 1.48 -6.67
N LYS A 169 -4.17 0.79 -5.61
CA LYS A 169 -4.50 -0.64 -5.68
C LYS A 169 -6.01 -0.80 -5.80
N PRO A 170 -6.54 -1.49 -6.83
CA PRO A 170 -7.95 -1.84 -6.87
C PRO A 170 -8.32 -2.83 -5.75
N TYR A 171 -7.45 -3.78 -5.42
CA TYR A 171 -7.68 -4.85 -4.45
C TYR A 171 -6.80 -4.71 -3.20
N PRO A 172 -7.24 -5.22 -2.02
CA PRO A 172 -6.52 -5.07 -0.75
C PRO A 172 -5.44 -6.14 -0.57
N VAL A 173 -4.55 -6.25 -1.55
CA VAL A 173 -3.45 -7.23 -1.57
C VAL A 173 -2.19 -6.61 -2.17
N CYS A 174 -1.05 -7.28 -2.03
CA CYS A 174 0.25 -6.85 -2.55
C CYS A 174 0.17 -6.42 -4.02
N ARG A 175 0.91 -5.36 -4.38
CA ARG A 175 0.95 -4.84 -5.76
C ARG A 175 1.33 -5.91 -6.78
N TRP A 176 2.19 -6.84 -6.42
CA TRP A 176 2.69 -7.87 -7.32
C TRP A 176 1.63 -8.94 -7.68
N ALA A 177 0.59 -9.10 -6.86
CA ALA A 177 -0.54 -9.96 -7.17
C ALA A 177 -1.59 -9.30 -8.09
N GLN A 178 -1.55 -7.98 -8.30
CA GLN A 178 -2.60 -7.24 -9.01
C GLN A 178 -2.69 -7.60 -10.50
N ALA A 179 -1.54 -7.79 -11.18
CA ALA A 179 -1.51 -8.21 -12.58
C ALA A 179 -2.00 -9.66 -12.77
N PRO A 180 -1.55 -10.66 -11.98
CA PRO A 180 -2.14 -11.99 -11.95
C PRO A 180 -3.65 -11.99 -11.77
N ILE A 181 -4.17 -11.21 -10.82
CA ILE A 181 -5.61 -11.05 -10.60
C ILE A 181 -6.32 -10.51 -11.83
N ALA A 182 -5.74 -9.47 -12.47
CA ALA A 182 -6.32 -8.89 -13.67
C ALA A 182 -6.41 -9.90 -14.82
N ALA A 183 -5.37 -10.72 -15.03
CA ALA A 183 -5.34 -11.77 -16.03
C ALA A 183 -6.41 -12.87 -15.78
N VAL A 184 -6.55 -13.30 -14.52
CA VAL A 184 -7.56 -14.30 -14.14
C VAL A 184 -8.98 -13.76 -14.29
N LEU A 185 -9.23 -12.50 -13.89
CA LEU A 185 -10.54 -11.86 -14.02
C LEU A 185 -10.93 -11.63 -15.48
N ASP A 186 -9.98 -11.32 -16.35
CA ASP A 186 -10.22 -11.19 -17.78
C ASP A 186 -10.74 -12.50 -18.38
N LEU A 187 -10.08 -13.61 -18.07
CA LEU A 187 -10.53 -14.95 -18.51
C LEU A 187 -11.92 -15.30 -17.97
N LYS A 188 -12.18 -15.00 -16.68
CA LYS A 188 -13.49 -15.23 -16.06
C LYS A 188 -14.61 -14.38 -16.69
N GLN A 189 -14.29 -13.17 -17.17
CA GLN A 189 -15.26 -12.29 -17.84
C GLN A 189 -15.46 -12.63 -19.32
N THR A 190 -14.44 -13.18 -19.96
CA THR A 190 -14.45 -13.51 -21.40
C THR A 190 -15.09 -14.85 -21.68
N TYR A 191 -14.90 -15.82 -20.80
CA TYR A 191 -15.36 -17.19 -20.99
C TYR A 191 -16.39 -17.58 -19.94
N ASP A 192 -17.37 -18.38 -20.35
CA ASP A 192 -18.41 -18.94 -19.47
C ASP A 192 -17.90 -20.23 -18.81
N PHE A 193 -17.43 -20.13 -17.57
CA PHE A 193 -17.06 -21.26 -16.72
C PHE A 193 -17.22 -20.90 -15.24
N SER A 194 -17.48 -21.92 -14.42
CA SER A 194 -17.52 -21.77 -12.97
C SER A 194 -16.16 -22.07 -12.34
N SER A 195 -15.93 -21.60 -11.12
CA SER A 195 -14.73 -21.97 -10.34
C SER A 195 -14.56 -23.49 -10.23
N ARG A 196 -15.67 -24.23 -10.14
CA ARG A 196 -15.70 -25.69 -10.01
C ARG A 196 -15.21 -26.42 -11.25
N ASP A 197 -15.27 -25.79 -12.43
CA ASP A 197 -14.78 -26.36 -13.69
C ASP A 197 -13.26 -26.25 -13.83
N VAL A 198 -12.60 -25.42 -12.98
CA VAL A 198 -11.15 -25.24 -13.04
C VAL A 198 -10.42 -26.46 -12.47
N ALA A 199 -9.54 -27.05 -13.28
CA ALA A 199 -8.63 -28.13 -12.90
C ALA A 199 -7.30 -27.57 -12.36
N SER A 200 -6.69 -26.59 -13.06
CA SER A 200 -5.45 -25.92 -12.63
C SER A 200 -5.36 -24.51 -13.19
N VAL A 201 -4.52 -23.70 -12.55
CA VAL A 201 -4.19 -22.35 -13.00
C VAL A 201 -2.66 -22.23 -13.06
N HIS A 202 -2.15 -21.65 -14.13
CA HIS A 202 -0.73 -21.30 -14.25
C HIS A 202 -0.59 -19.80 -14.47
N ILE A 203 0.23 -19.13 -13.64
CA ILE A 203 0.57 -17.72 -13.77
C ILE A 203 2.02 -17.61 -14.25
N THR A 204 2.25 -16.80 -15.27
CA THR A 204 3.59 -16.41 -15.70
C THR A 204 3.80 -14.94 -15.34
N SER A 205 4.90 -14.61 -14.63
CA SER A 205 5.14 -13.25 -14.14
C SER A 205 6.65 -13.02 -13.92
N PHE A 206 7.02 -12.00 -13.14
CA PHE A 206 8.41 -11.70 -12.77
C PHE A 206 8.82 -12.40 -11.47
N TYR A 207 10.12 -12.51 -11.22
CA TYR A 207 10.74 -13.27 -10.11
C TYR A 207 10.15 -12.94 -8.73
N GLU A 208 9.97 -11.66 -8.39
CA GLU A 208 9.44 -11.27 -7.07
C GLU A 208 7.97 -11.69 -6.89
N ALA A 209 7.18 -11.74 -7.98
CA ALA A 209 5.81 -12.25 -7.93
C ALA A 209 5.80 -13.78 -7.72
N VAL A 210 6.78 -14.51 -8.24
CA VAL A 210 6.96 -15.95 -7.97
C VAL A 210 7.30 -16.16 -6.48
N ARG A 211 8.17 -15.33 -5.90
CA ARG A 211 8.49 -15.40 -4.46
C ARG A 211 7.32 -15.02 -3.55
N LEU A 212 6.40 -14.17 -4.01
CA LEU A 212 5.16 -13.89 -3.31
C LEU A 212 4.27 -15.16 -3.16
N GLY A 213 4.33 -16.01 -4.12
CA GLY A 213 4.20 -17.44 -4.14
C GLY A 213 2.90 -18.15 -3.86
N GLN A 214 3.14 -19.39 -3.52
CA GLN A 214 2.22 -20.54 -3.49
C GLN A 214 2.10 -21.13 -2.07
N LYS A 215 2.18 -20.30 -1.03
CA LYS A 215 2.12 -20.79 0.36
C LYS A 215 0.65 -21.10 0.71
N LYS A 216 0.45 -22.15 1.52
CA LYS A 216 -0.84 -22.37 2.18
C LYS A 216 -1.11 -21.17 3.08
N VAL A 217 -2.20 -20.46 2.79
CA VAL A 217 -2.62 -19.27 3.54
C VAL A 217 -3.34 -19.71 4.81
N THR A 218 -2.90 -19.20 5.97
CA THR A 218 -3.46 -19.53 7.29
C THR A 218 -3.90 -18.30 8.07
N ASN A 219 -3.49 -17.11 7.63
CA ASN A 219 -3.81 -15.83 8.27
C ASN A 219 -3.98 -14.73 7.21
N THR A 220 -4.48 -13.57 7.62
CA THR A 220 -4.77 -12.44 6.74
C THR A 220 -3.53 -11.81 6.15
N GLU A 221 -2.39 -11.85 6.84
CA GLU A 221 -1.12 -11.35 6.34
C GLU A 221 -0.63 -12.19 5.17
N GLU A 222 -0.69 -13.51 5.28
CA GLU A 222 -0.35 -14.42 4.19
C GLU A 222 -1.32 -14.28 3.00
N ALA A 223 -2.62 -14.06 3.25
CA ALA A 223 -3.61 -13.84 2.21
C ALA A 223 -3.31 -12.59 1.38
N GLN A 224 -2.88 -11.50 2.03
CA GLN A 224 -2.53 -10.24 1.37
C GLN A 224 -1.18 -10.30 0.63
N TYR A 225 -0.26 -11.16 1.10
CA TYR A 225 1.07 -11.38 0.52
C TYR A 225 1.16 -12.78 -0.13
N SER A 226 0.19 -13.07 -0.98
CA SER A 226 0.12 -14.26 -1.82
C SER A 226 -0.31 -13.89 -3.24
N THR A 227 0.06 -14.67 -4.22
CA THR A 227 -0.50 -14.60 -5.59
C THR A 227 -1.61 -15.62 -5.77
N SER A 228 -1.43 -16.84 -5.26
CA SER A 228 -2.38 -17.93 -5.47
C SER A 228 -3.73 -17.69 -4.79
N PHE A 229 -3.73 -17.20 -3.57
CA PHE A 229 -4.95 -17.01 -2.79
C PHE A 229 -5.87 -15.91 -3.35
N PRO A 230 -5.37 -14.68 -3.66
CA PRO A 230 -6.19 -13.66 -4.31
C PRO A 230 -6.69 -14.04 -5.70
N CYS A 231 -5.92 -14.78 -6.51
CA CYS A 231 -6.38 -15.29 -7.78
C CYS A 231 -7.52 -16.31 -7.60
N ALA A 232 -7.45 -17.16 -6.58
CA ALA A 232 -8.54 -18.08 -6.22
C ALA A 232 -9.81 -17.34 -5.80
N ILE A 233 -9.68 -16.26 -4.97
CA ILE A 233 -10.80 -15.39 -4.61
C ILE A 233 -11.44 -14.79 -5.88
N ALA A 234 -10.62 -14.26 -6.78
CA ALA A 234 -11.09 -13.67 -8.04
C ALA A 234 -11.87 -14.69 -8.91
N LEU A 235 -11.43 -15.94 -8.96
CA LEU A 235 -12.15 -17.02 -9.66
C LEU A 235 -13.49 -17.37 -9.02
N VAL A 236 -13.60 -17.33 -7.69
CA VAL A 236 -14.84 -17.65 -6.97
C VAL A 236 -15.81 -16.47 -7.03
N HIS A 237 -15.38 -15.30 -6.62
CA HIS A 237 -16.25 -14.14 -6.39
C HIS A 237 -16.32 -13.15 -7.57
N GLY A 238 -15.38 -13.15 -8.50
CA GLY A 238 -15.29 -12.16 -9.58
C GLY A 238 -14.81 -10.78 -9.12
N ASP A 239 -14.45 -10.64 -7.85
CA ASP A 239 -13.91 -9.42 -7.22
C ASP A 239 -13.14 -9.80 -5.94
N ILE A 240 -12.38 -8.85 -5.38
CA ILE A 240 -11.67 -9.04 -4.11
C ILE A 240 -11.97 -7.87 -3.19
N LEU A 241 -12.71 -8.13 -2.12
CA LEU A 241 -13.07 -7.18 -1.07
C LEU A 241 -12.39 -7.56 0.25
N PRO A 242 -12.33 -6.65 1.24
CA PRO A 242 -11.73 -6.94 2.54
C PRO A 242 -12.30 -8.17 3.25
N GLU A 243 -13.61 -8.42 3.11
CA GLU A 243 -14.28 -9.60 3.67
C GLU A 243 -13.79 -10.92 3.08
N HIS A 244 -13.31 -10.93 1.83
CA HIS A 244 -12.80 -12.13 1.16
C HIS A 244 -11.41 -12.55 1.64
N ILE A 245 -10.71 -11.67 2.37
CA ILE A 245 -9.40 -11.95 2.99
C ILE A 245 -9.45 -11.94 4.52
N ALA A 246 -10.64 -11.84 5.11
CA ALA A 246 -10.84 -11.93 6.55
C ALA A 246 -10.75 -13.40 7.03
N ASP A 247 -10.51 -13.58 8.34
CA ASP A 247 -10.19 -14.88 8.94
C ASP A 247 -11.18 -16.02 8.58
N ASP A 248 -12.47 -15.72 8.51
CA ASP A 248 -13.48 -16.74 8.17
C ASP A 248 -13.43 -17.11 6.68
N ALA A 249 -13.12 -16.18 5.79
CA ALA A 249 -12.99 -16.43 4.36
C ALA A 249 -11.78 -17.32 4.01
N LEU A 250 -10.74 -17.33 4.87
CA LEU A 250 -9.57 -18.17 4.70
C LEU A 250 -9.89 -19.67 4.75
N LYS A 251 -11.04 -20.04 5.31
CA LYS A 251 -11.49 -21.44 5.46
C LYS A 251 -12.37 -21.92 4.31
N ASP A 252 -12.69 -21.07 3.33
CA ASP A 252 -13.50 -21.46 2.17
C ASP A 252 -12.84 -22.61 1.40
N PRO A 253 -13.48 -23.79 1.30
CA PRO A 253 -12.86 -24.97 0.70
C PRO A 253 -12.59 -24.81 -0.80
N GLU A 254 -13.40 -24.02 -1.51
CA GLU A 254 -13.21 -23.82 -2.94
C GLU A 254 -12.05 -22.86 -3.21
N ILE A 255 -11.91 -21.80 -2.41
CA ILE A 255 -10.75 -20.89 -2.48
C ILE A 255 -9.47 -21.65 -2.15
N GLN A 256 -9.47 -22.49 -1.09
CA GLN A 256 -8.32 -23.31 -0.72
C GLN A 256 -7.95 -24.31 -1.82
N ARG A 257 -8.94 -24.96 -2.43
CA ARG A 257 -8.72 -25.87 -3.55
C ARG A 257 -8.06 -25.18 -4.74
N LEU A 258 -8.62 -24.05 -5.17
CA LEU A 258 -8.09 -23.28 -6.31
C LEU A 258 -6.69 -22.74 -6.03
N SER A 259 -6.47 -22.21 -4.83
CA SER A 259 -5.14 -21.74 -4.41
C SER A 259 -4.10 -22.86 -4.45
N SER A 260 -4.48 -24.10 -4.10
CA SER A 260 -3.57 -25.25 -4.07
C SER A 260 -3.20 -25.78 -5.46
N VAL A 261 -4.04 -25.57 -6.48
CA VAL A 261 -3.79 -26.01 -7.87
C VAL A 261 -3.24 -24.88 -8.76
N LEU A 262 -2.94 -23.71 -8.18
CA LEU A 262 -2.31 -22.62 -8.88
C LEU A 262 -0.79 -22.76 -8.79
N THR A 263 -0.13 -22.62 -9.94
CA THR A 263 1.34 -22.61 -10.07
C THR A 263 1.82 -21.28 -10.67
N ILE A 264 3.05 -20.88 -10.36
CA ILE A 264 3.62 -19.63 -10.86
C ILE A 264 5.04 -19.92 -11.41
N SER A 265 5.36 -19.33 -12.56
CA SER A 265 6.71 -19.33 -13.13
C SER A 265 7.14 -17.91 -13.49
N GLU A 266 8.45 -17.70 -13.52
CA GLU A 266 9.04 -16.45 -14.02
C GLU A 266 9.18 -16.46 -15.55
N ASP A 267 9.30 -15.24 -16.10
CA ASP A 267 9.53 -14.99 -17.51
C ASP A 267 10.60 -13.90 -17.65
N ASP A 268 11.56 -14.12 -18.56
CA ASP A 268 12.70 -13.24 -18.75
C ASP A 268 12.31 -11.83 -19.16
N HIS A 269 11.28 -11.67 -20.00
CA HIS A 269 10.80 -10.35 -20.40
C HIS A 269 10.12 -9.64 -19.22
N ALA A 270 9.31 -10.35 -18.44
CA ALA A 270 8.68 -9.78 -17.24
C ALA A 270 9.73 -9.36 -16.20
N ASN A 271 10.82 -10.12 -16.04
CA ASN A 271 11.96 -9.76 -15.19
C ASN A 271 12.68 -8.51 -15.70
N LEU A 272 12.93 -8.41 -17.01
CA LEU A 272 13.67 -7.30 -17.62
C LEU A 272 12.94 -5.95 -17.42
N VAL A 273 11.62 -5.92 -17.51
CA VAL A 273 10.85 -4.66 -17.41
C VAL A 273 10.49 -4.27 -15.96
N PHE A 274 10.68 -5.17 -15.01
CA PHE A 274 10.49 -4.89 -13.58
C PHE A 274 11.63 -3.96 -13.06
N PRO A 275 11.37 -2.98 -12.19
CA PRO A 275 10.10 -2.62 -11.54
C PRO A 275 9.25 -1.60 -12.31
N GLY A 276 9.64 -1.19 -13.49
CA GLY A 276 8.91 -0.22 -14.31
C GLY A 276 7.51 -0.71 -14.68
N SER A 277 7.43 -1.90 -15.27
CA SER A 277 6.20 -2.65 -15.52
C SER A 277 6.15 -3.90 -14.64
N ARG A 278 4.95 -4.38 -14.35
CA ARG A 278 4.70 -5.58 -13.55
C ARG A 278 3.76 -6.51 -14.31
N LEU A 279 4.34 -7.26 -15.22
CA LEU A 279 3.61 -8.10 -16.16
C LEU A 279 3.18 -9.43 -15.55
N ALA A 280 1.98 -9.88 -15.90
CA ALA A 280 1.54 -11.25 -15.68
C ALA A 280 0.58 -11.70 -16.77
N ARG A 281 0.53 -13.01 -17.01
CA ARG A 281 -0.50 -13.69 -17.80
C ARG A 281 -0.96 -14.94 -17.07
N ALA A 282 -2.13 -15.44 -17.42
CA ALA A 282 -2.74 -16.63 -16.83
C ALA A 282 -3.15 -17.64 -17.88
N ASP A 283 -2.93 -18.91 -17.59
CA ASP A 283 -3.47 -20.06 -18.30
C ASP A 283 -4.36 -20.84 -17.32
N ILE A 284 -5.65 -21.00 -17.65
CA ILE A 284 -6.61 -21.77 -16.86
C ILE A 284 -6.96 -23.04 -17.61
N THR A 285 -6.65 -24.20 -17.03
CA THR A 285 -7.05 -25.50 -17.56
C THR A 285 -8.35 -25.92 -16.91
N LEU A 286 -9.37 -26.17 -17.71
CA LEU A 286 -10.67 -26.70 -17.26
C LEU A 286 -10.66 -28.24 -17.15
N LYS A 287 -11.55 -28.79 -16.34
CA LYS A 287 -11.68 -30.26 -16.15
C LYS A 287 -12.01 -31.02 -17.43
N ASN A 288 -12.59 -30.37 -18.44
CA ASN A 288 -12.84 -30.94 -19.75
C ASN A 288 -11.59 -30.98 -20.67
N GLY A 289 -10.45 -30.49 -20.20
CA GLY A 289 -9.19 -30.39 -20.92
C GLY A 289 -8.98 -29.11 -21.73
N GLN A 290 -9.96 -28.22 -21.79
CA GLN A 290 -9.81 -26.93 -22.47
C GLN A 290 -8.83 -26.02 -21.68
N VAL A 291 -7.94 -25.36 -22.41
CA VAL A 291 -7.02 -24.35 -21.86
C VAL A 291 -7.45 -22.95 -22.32
N LEU A 292 -7.63 -22.05 -21.37
CA LEU A 292 -7.97 -20.65 -21.60
C LEU A 292 -6.73 -19.81 -21.25
N SER A 293 -6.22 -19.04 -22.22
CA SER A 293 -5.01 -18.23 -22.05
C SER A 293 -5.34 -16.75 -22.16
N SER A 294 -4.82 -15.96 -21.23
CA SER A 294 -4.91 -14.50 -21.29
C SER A 294 -3.76 -13.89 -22.12
N THR A 295 -3.90 -12.63 -22.49
CA THR A 295 -2.78 -11.78 -22.89
C THR A 295 -1.94 -11.35 -21.67
N TRP A 296 -0.89 -10.58 -21.88
CA TRP A 296 -0.15 -9.93 -20.81
C TRP A 296 -0.96 -8.80 -20.19
N PHE A 297 -0.99 -8.74 -18.86
CA PHE A 297 -1.64 -7.71 -18.07
C PHE A 297 -0.64 -6.96 -17.20
N GLU A 298 -0.90 -5.68 -17.02
CA GLU A 298 -0.32 -4.84 -15.97
C GLU A 298 -1.35 -4.60 -14.86
N PRO A 299 -0.90 -4.25 -13.64
CA PRO A 299 -1.83 -3.87 -12.60
C PRO A 299 -2.66 -2.65 -13.02
N LYS A 300 -3.97 -2.71 -12.83
CA LYS A 300 -4.85 -1.55 -13.02
C LYS A 300 -4.48 -0.40 -12.07
N TRP A 301 -4.90 0.81 -12.44
CA TRP A 301 -4.77 2.02 -11.65
C TRP A 301 -3.31 2.45 -11.42
N ASP A 302 -2.48 2.22 -12.42
CA ASP A 302 -1.13 2.78 -12.46
C ASP A 302 -1.16 4.30 -12.66
N ALA A 303 -0.04 4.98 -12.40
CA ALA A 303 0.08 6.42 -12.58
C ALA A 303 -0.17 6.88 -14.03
N SER A 304 0.13 6.03 -15.02
CA SER A 304 -0.12 6.27 -16.44
C SER A 304 -1.61 6.15 -16.82
N VAL A 305 -2.36 5.33 -16.08
CA VAL A 305 -3.81 5.13 -16.27
C VAL A 305 -4.49 5.13 -14.90
N PRO A 306 -4.57 6.30 -14.24
CA PRO A 306 -5.07 6.40 -12.88
C PRO A 306 -6.57 6.11 -12.81
N PRO A 307 -7.07 5.69 -11.64
CA PRO A 307 -8.49 5.49 -11.45
C PRO A 307 -9.26 6.81 -11.55
N THR A 308 -10.45 6.73 -12.06
CA THR A 308 -11.40 7.85 -12.02
C THR A 308 -11.87 8.12 -10.60
N LYS A 309 -12.34 9.34 -10.34
CA LYS A 309 -12.98 9.70 -9.06
C LYS A 309 -14.13 8.74 -8.69
N LYS A 310 -14.89 8.27 -9.70
CA LYS A 310 -16.01 7.33 -9.50
C LYS A 310 -15.50 5.97 -8.99
N GLU A 311 -14.42 5.45 -9.55
CA GLU A 311 -13.82 4.18 -9.15
C GLU A 311 -13.24 4.26 -7.73
N LEU A 312 -12.49 5.31 -7.41
CA LEU A 312 -11.98 5.53 -6.05
C LEU A 312 -13.10 5.69 -5.02
N THR A 313 -14.18 6.42 -5.39
CA THR A 313 -15.34 6.58 -4.52
C THR A 313 -16.06 5.25 -4.31
N LYS A 314 -16.19 4.43 -5.36
CA LYS A 314 -16.76 3.07 -5.25
C LYS A 314 -15.93 2.23 -4.29
N LYS A 315 -14.62 2.14 -4.51
CA LYS A 315 -13.70 1.39 -3.63
C LYS A 315 -13.84 1.85 -2.17
N PHE A 316 -13.79 3.15 -1.92
CA PHE A 316 -13.95 3.68 -0.56
C PHE A 316 -15.27 3.24 0.09
N ARG A 317 -16.38 3.31 -0.65
CA ARG A 317 -17.69 2.89 -0.14
C ARG A 317 -17.77 1.40 0.11
N ASP A 318 -17.26 0.59 -0.80
CA ASP A 318 -17.25 -0.88 -0.67
C ASP A 318 -16.47 -1.33 0.58
N TYR A 319 -15.38 -0.64 0.91
CA TYR A 319 -14.56 -0.96 2.08
C TYR A 319 -15.11 -0.36 3.38
N ALA A 320 -15.64 0.86 3.33
CA ALA A 320 -16.02 1.61 4.53
C ALA A 320 -17.44 1.31 5.01
N ILE A 321 -18.41 1.13 4.11
CA ILE A 321 -19.82 0.93 4.48
C ILE A 321 -20.04 -0.30 5.36
N PRO A 322 -19.45 -1.47 5.08
CA PRO A 322 -19.63 -2.66 5.92
C PRO A 322 -19.17 -2.45 7.37
N VAL A 323 -18.15 -1.60 7.57
CA VAL A 323 -17.55 -1.35 8.89
C VAL A 323 -18.15 -0.14 9.59
N LEU A 324 -18.38 0.97 8.87
CA LEU A 324 -18.73 2.28 9.42
C LEU A 324 -20.21 2.61 9.26
N GLY A 325 -20.94 1.89 8.41
CA GLY A 325 -22.30 2.25 7.98
C GLY A 325 -22.32 3.41 6.98
N LYS A 326 -23.47 3.56 6.30
CA LYS A 326 -23.65 4.53 5.20
C LYS A 326 -23.44 5.99 5.63
N THR A 327 -23.98 6.37 6.79
CA THR A 327 -23.96 7.77 7.28
C THR A 327 -22.53 8.23 7.55
N ARG A 328 -21.78 7.50 8.40
CA ARG A 328 -20.40 7.87 8.74
C ARG A 328 -19.46 7.80 7.54
N THR A 329 -19.65 6.82 6.66
CA THR A 329 -18.89 6.75 5.40
C THR A 329 -19.09 8.00 4.56
N LYS A 330 -20.34 8.49 4.43
CA LYS A 330 -20.67 9.73 3.73
C LYS A 330 -20.02 10.95 4.39
N GLU A 331 -20.12 11.08 5.70
CA GLU A 331 -19.53 12.18 6.47
C GLU A 331 -17.99 12.24 6.31
N ILE A 332 -17.30 11.10 6.38
CA ILE A 332 -15.84 11.03 6.15
C ILE A 332 -15.52 11.43 4.72
N TYR A 333 -16.25 10.93 3.73
CA TYR A 333 -16.05 11.30 2.33
C TYR A 333 -16.18 12.83 2.14
N GLU A 334 -17.22 13.44 2.67
CA GLU A 334 -17.46 14.89 2.57
C GLU A 334 -16.37 15.68 3.31
N ALA A 335 -15.95 15.24 4.50
CA ALA A 335 -14.90 15.89 5.26
C ALA A 335 -13.55 15.85 4.53
N VAL A 336 -13.20 14.74 3.87
CA VAL A 336 -11.98 14.63 3.06
C VAL A 336 -12.03 15.56 1.84
N PHE A 337 -13.14 15.56 1.09
CA PHE A 337 -13.26 16.38 -0.13
C PHE A 337 -13.41 17.89 0.13
N ASN A 338 -13.75 18.31 1.35
CA ASN A 338 -13.81 19.71 1.74
C ASN A 338 -12.64 20.13 2.65
N LEU A 339 -11.64 19.27 2.82
CA LEU A 339 -10.55 19.52 3.78
C LEU A 339 -9.72 20.76 3.42
N ASP A 340 -9.59 21.10 2.14
CA ASP A 340 -8.91 22.33 1.67
C ASP A 340 -9.58 23.63 2.14
N ARG A 341 -10.87 23.56 2.52
CA ARG A 341 -11.70 24.71 2.94
C ARG A 341 -12.15 24.64 4.40
N SER A 342 -11.71 23.62 5.13
CA SER A 342 -12.11 23.36 6.52
C SER A 342 -10.89 23.22 7.42
N ASP A 343 -11.14 23.07 8.71
CA ASP A 343 -10.10 22.62 9.65
C ASP A 343 -10.00 21.08 9.65
N THR A 344 -8.95 20.58 10.27
CA THR A 344 -8.72 19.14 10.37
C THR A 344 -9.60 18.44 11.43
N GLN A 345 -10.23 19.21 12.33
CA GLN A 345 -10.90 18.68 13.54
C GLN A 345 -12.12 17.82 13.24
N GLN A 346 -12.89 18.21 12.22
CA GLN A 346 -14.06 17.43 11.82
C GLN A 346 -13.64 16.05 11.32
N LEU A 347 -12.69 15.99 10.37
CA LEU A 347 -12.17 14.73 9.84
C LEU A 347 -11.57 13.88 10.96
N PHE A 348 -10.77 14.47 11.83
CA PHE A 348 -10.10 13.75 12.91
C PHE A 348 -11.07 13.15 13.91
N ARG A 349 -12.14 13.88 14.28
CA ARG A 349 -13.22 13.32 15.11
C ARG A 349 -13.91 12.13 14.46
N LEU A 350 -14.20 12.25 13.15
CA LEU A 350 -14.86 11.17 12.40
C LEU A 350 -14.01 9.90 12.33
N ILE A 351 -12.69 10.00 12.12
CA ILE A 351 -11.81 8.82 12.02
C ILE A 351 -11.42 8.25 13.38
N SER A 352 -11.41 9.04 14.47
CA SER A 352 -11.02 8.58 15.81
C SER A 352 -12.17 8.09 16.68
N SER A 353 -13.43 8.41 16.34
CA SER A 353 -14.58 7.95 17.11
C SER A 353 -14.72 6.42 17.06
N GLN A 354 -15.07 5.82 18.20
CA GLN A 354 -15.24 4.37 18.29
C GLN A 354 -16.31 3.86 17.30
N ILE A 355 -16.03 2.72 16.69
CA ILE A 355 -17.02 1.99 15.89
C ILE A 355 -17.96 1.31 16.87
N GLN A 356 -19.23 1.75 16.91
CA GLN A 356 -20.26 0.97 17.58
C GLN A 356 -20.42 -0.34 16.78
N LYS A 357 -19.95 -1.45 17.36
CA LYS A 357 -20.26 -2.76 16.78
C LYS A 357 -21.79 -2.86 16.70
N PRO A 358 -22.37 -3.29 15.56
CA PRO A 358 -23.78 -3.64 15.54
C PRO A 358 -24.02 -4.62 16.70
N VAL A 359 -24.99 -4.33 17.53
CA VAL A 359 -25.45 -5.30 18.54
C VAL A 359 -25.90 -6.51 17.74
N ALA A 360 -25.16 -7.61 17.84
CA ALA A 360 -25.61 -8.86 17.26
C ALA A 360 -26.99 -9.13 17.88
N ASN A 361 -28.04 -9.05 17.05
CA ASN A 361 -29.34 -9.52 17.47
C ASN A 361 -29.19 -11.00 17.79
N VAL A 362 -29.06 -11.31 19.06
CA VAL A 362 -29.18 -12.69 19.57
C VAL A 362 -30.66 -13.04 19.40
N SER A 363 -30.95 -13.71 18.30
CA SER A 363 -32.22 -14.42 18.07
C SER A 363 -32.05 -15.90 18.31
#